data_867aa92c7d9d8252fc2938150e5f859a
#
_entry.id   867aa92c7d9d8252fc2938150e5f859a
#
_cell.length_a   1.000
_cell.length_b   1.000
_cell.length_c   1.000
_cell.angle_alpha   90.00
_cell.angle_beta   90.00
_cell.angle_gamma   90.00
#
_symmetry.space_group_name_H-M   'P 1'
#
loop_
_entity.id
_entity.type
_entity.pdbx_description
1 polymer ?
#
loop_
_entity_poly.entity_id
_entity_poly.type
_entity_poly.pdbx_seq_one_letter_code
_entity_poly.pdbx_strand_id
1 'polypeptide(L)'
;MFMKKLSYFSVSFLFFWVVSFYLIAQAPANYYQSAIGKKERELKTALYNIVKDHTVLSYTPGLWNAYKDTDAKSDGTVWDMYSSISRFTFGVDQDSGSGGTTEGDKYNREHSFPQEWFNGKSPMKTDLYHVYPTDKLVNNKRGSYPFGETNGESYKSAGNFSKLGRCTYPGYSGTVFEPNDEYKGDFARSYFYMVTCYEDKVSGWNSEMLNNTSYPAFTTWAMNLLLEWNRKDPVSKKETDRNNMVYSEYQHNRNPFIDYPQLAEHIWGNLKDMPFDGTTSVEEWALDNISVFVTSGNILTVVDAPVNSILKLYNMSGELIVEHQILSDRYETEGVYIAHVITSSRVCAVKVFIR
;
A
#
# COMPACT_ATOMS: atom_id res chain seq x y z
N MET A 1 -72.03 -40.20 -2.10
CA MET A 1 -71.34 -39.06 -2.71
C MET A 1 -70.27 -38.58 -1.70
N PHE A 2 -69.05 -39.13 -1.81
CA PHE A 2 -67.95 -38.88 -0.88
C PHE A 2 -67.07 -37.77 -1.45
N MET A 3 -67.01 -36.60 -0.78
CA MET A 3 -66.08 -35.54 -1.08
C MET A 3 -64.74 -35.83 -0.36
N LYS A 4 -63.67 -36.01 -1.16
CA LYS A 4 -62.29 -36.08 -0.66
C LYS A 4 -61.77 -34.66 -0.38
N LYS A 5 -61.43 -34.37 0.87
CA LYS A 5 -60.66 -33.16 1.21
C LYS A 5 -59.21 -33.30 0.82
N LEU A 6 -58.71 -32.46 -0.08
CA LEU A 6 -57.31 -32.34 -0.39
C LEU A 6 -56.66 -31.42 0.66
N SER A 7 -55.66 -31.94 1.38
CA SER A 7 -54.88 -31.18 2.35
C SER A 7 -53.61 -30.70 1.62
N TYR A 8 -53.48 -29.37 1.51
CA TYR A 8 -52.27 -28.76 0.99
C TYR A 8 -51.22 -28.61 2.12
N PHE A 9 -50.12 -29.39 2.00
CA PHE A 9 -48.94 -29.15 2.82
C PHE A 9 -48.14 -28.00 2.22
N SER A 10 -48.08 -26.87 2.90
CA SER A 10 -47.20 -25.77 2.55
C SER A 10 -45.83 -26.03 3.16
N VAL A 11 -44.84 -26.34 2.29
CA VAL A 11 -43.44 -26.44 2.70
C VAL A 11 -42.83 -25.04 2.59
N SER A 12 -42.66 -24.35 3.71
CA SER A 12 -41.91 -23.10 3.80
C SER A 12 -40.40 -23.41 3.76
N PHE A 13 -39.77 -23.08 2.64
CA PHE A 13 -38.30 -23.06 2.54
C PHE A 13 -37.78 -21.81 3.25
N LEU A 14 -37.21 -21.98 4.44
CA LEU A 14 -36.39 -20.95 5.07
C LEU A 14 -35.03 -20.87 4.35
N PHE A 15 -34.87 -19.85 3.54
CA PHE A 15 -33.58 -19.48 2.99
C PHE A 15 -32.74 -18.84 4.10
N PHE A 16 -31.81 -19.58 4.68
CA PHE A 16 -30.76 -19.03 5.51
C PHE A 16 -29.75 -18.30 4.61
N TRP A 17 -29.81 -16.97 4.60
CA TRP A 17 -28.73 -16.13 4.07
C TRP A 17 -27.55 -16.27 5.02
N VAL A 18 -26.55 -17.05 4.64
CA VAL A 18 -25.25 -17.03 5.29
C VAL A 18 -24.55 -15.76 4.81
N VAL A 19 -24.65 -14.69 5.57
CA VAL A 19 -23.82 -13.51 5.40
C VAL A 19 -22.43 -13.91 5.87
N SER A 20 -21.54 -14.28 4.94
CA SER A 20 -20.13 -14.43 5.24
C SER A 20 -19.58 -13.04 5.54
N PHE A 21 -19.45 -12.71 6.82
CA PHE A 21 -18.62 -11.58 7.24
C PHE A 21 -17.17 -11.96 6.88
N TYR A 22 -16.64 -11.37 5.83
CA TYR A 22 -15.19 -11.32 5.64
C TYR A 22 -14.65 -10.46 6.79
N LEU A 23 -14.17 -11.11 7.83
CA LEU A 23 -13.32 -10.47 8.82
C LEU A 23 -12.07 -10.02 8.05
N ILE A 24 -11.99 -8.73 7.71
CA ILE A 24 -10.74 -8.10 7.34
C ILE A 24 -9.87 -8.28 8.59
N ALA A 25 -8.85 -9.12 8.51
CA ALA A 25 -7.97 -9.36 9.63
C ALA A 25 -7.17 -8.08 9.87
N GLN A 26 -7.64 -7.25 10.77
CA GLN A 26 -6.87 -6.13 11.30
C GLN A 26 -5.74 -6.65 12.19
N ALA A 27 -4.73 -5.81 12.41
CA ALA A 27 -3.72 -6.11 13.42
C ALA A 27 -4.42 -6.46 14.75
N PRO A 28 -3.87 -7.43 15.52
CA PRO A 28 -4.44 -7.77 16.82
C PRO A 28 -4.59 -6.53 17.72
N ALA A 29 -5.59 -6.53 18.58
CA ALA A 29 -5.78 -5.45 19.54
C ALA A 29 -4.47 -5.19 20.30
N ASN A 30 -4.09 -3.92 20.42
CA ASN A 30 -2.87 -3.47 21.08
C ASN A 30 -1.53 -3.90 20.42
N TYR A 31 -1.54 -4.46 19.21
CA TYR A 31 -0.31 -4.87 18.52
C TYR A 31 0.71 -3.72 18.39
N TYR A 32 0.25 -2.50 18.13
CA TYR A 32 1.10 -1.31 18.02
C TYR A 32 1.08 -0.40 19.26
N GLN A 33 0.57 -0.86 20.39
CA GLN A 33 0.40 -0.04 21.61
C GLN A 33 1.69 0.65 22.07
N SER A 34 2.83 -0.02 21.95
CA SER A 34 4.14 0.53 22.37
C SER A 34 4.69 1.61 21.42
N ALA A 35 4.10 1.77 20.24
CA ALA A 35 4.45 2.81 19.26
C ALA A 35 3.67 4.11 19.46
N ILE A 36 2.53 4.06 20.16
CA ILE A 36 1.67 5.22 20.40
C ILE A 36 2.43 6.27 21.23
N GLY A 37 2.25 7.54 20.87
CA GLY A 37 2.92 8.69 21.48
C GLY A 37 4.37 8.91 21.05
N LYS A 38 4.92 8.05 20.17
CA LYS A 38 6.30 8.16 19.68
C LYS A 38 6.33 8.79 18.28
N LYS A 39 7.50 9.33 17.92
CA LYS A 39 7.78 9.94 16.62
C LYS A 39 9.22 9.69 16.19
N GLU A 40 9.53 9.94 14.92
CA GLU A 40 10.89 9.88 14.37
C GLU A 40 11.63 8.57 14.75
N ARG A 41 12.86 8.70 15.21
CA ARG A 41 13.71 7.56 15.64
C ARG A 41 13.04 6.69 16.71
N GLU A 42 12.39 7.31 17.69
CA GLU A 42 11.77 6.55 18.78
C GLU A 42 10.60 5.69 18.27
N LEU A 43 9.82 6.23 17.34
CA LEU A 43 8.74 5.50 16.69
C LEU A 43 9.29 4.33 15.86
N LYS A 44 10.31 4.57 15.05
CA LYS A 44 10.97 3.53 14.25
C LYS A 44 11.51 2.39 15.14
N THR A 45 12.19 2.72 16.23
CA THR A 45 12.71 1.73 17.19
C THR A 45 11.59 0.97 17.91
N ALA A 46 10.47 1.63 18.23
CA ALA A 46 9.31 0.94 18.81
C ALA A 46 8.72 -0.07 17.82
N LEU A 47 8.56 0.30 16.56
CA LEU A 47 8.11 -0.62 15.50
C LEU A 47 9.08 -1.77 15.28
N TYR A 48 10.40 -1.51 15.25
CA TYR A 48 11.42 -2.55 15.23
C TYR A 48 11.20 -3.60 16.32
N ASN A 49 11.00 -3.16 17.57
CA ASN A 49 10.77 -4.07 18.69
C ASN A 49 9.49 -4.89 18.60
N ILE A 50 8.49 -4.40 17.85
CA ILE A 50 7.24 -5.12 17.60
C ILE A 50 7.42 -6.20 16.50
N VAL A 51 8.19 -5.90 15.44
CA VAL A 51 8.17 -6.73 14.22
C VAL A 51 9.42 -7.59 13.99
N LYS A 52 10.50 -7.37 14.75
CA LYS A 52 11.82 -8.02 14.53
C LYS A 52 11.84 -9.52 14.77
N ASP A 53 11.02 -10.00 15.71
CA ASP A 53 11.00 -11.40 16.12
C ASP A 53 9.92 -12.14 15.32
N HIS A 54 10.26 -12.55 14.10
CA HIS A 54 9.35 -13.24 13.21
C HIS A 54 9.85 -14.64 12.84
N THR A 55 8.95 -15.51 12.41
CA THR A 55 9.31 -16.84 11.92
C THR A 55 10.09 -16.74 10.60
N VAL A 56 11.26 -17.35 10.56
CA VAL A 56 12.13 -17.36 9.39
C VAL A 56 11.79 -18.56 8.51
N LEU A 57 11.36 -18.29 7.28
CA LEU A 57 11.01 -19.34 6.34
C LEU A 57 12.26 -19.97 5.69
N SER A 58 12.12 -21.20 5.21
CA SER A 58 13.15 -21.77 4.34
C SER A 58 13.07 -21.15 2.94
N TYR A 59 14.22 -20.95 2.31
CA TYR A 59 14.28 -20.42 0.94
C TYR A 59 13.60 -21.37 -0.05
N THR A 60 13.79 -22.69 0.15
CA THR A 60 13.11 -23.76 -0.59
C THR A 60 12.76 -24.89 0.41
N PRO A 61 11.51 -25.34 0.50
CA PRO A 61 10.35 -24.94 -0.30
C PRO A 61 9.52 -23.79 0.31
N GLY A 62 9.91 -23.21 1.47
CA GLY A 62 9.09 -22.30 2.25
C GLY A 62 8.51 -21.14 1.46
N LEU A 63 9.35 -20.34 0.76
CA LEU A 63 8.87 -19.23 -0.06
C LEU A 63 7.94 -19.68 -1.20
N TRP A 64 8.26 -20.78 -1.88
CA TRP A 64 7.42 -21.29 -2.97
C TRP A 64 6.02 -21.72 -2.49
N ASN A 65 5.94 -22.28 -1.28
CA ASN A 65 4.65 -22.64 -0.70
C ASN A 65 3.87 -21.41 -0.27
N ALA A 66 4.53 -20.43 0.35
CA ALA A 66 3.90 -19.22 0.81
C ALA A 66 3.26 -18.42 -0.34
N TYR A 67 3.91 -18.30 -1.49
CA TYR A 67 3.40 -17.54 -2.64
C TYR A 67 2.03 -18.01 -3.13
N LYS A 68 1.67 -19.27 -2.94
CA LYS A 68 0.36 -19.81 -3.34
C LYS A 68 -0.80 -19.14 -2.59
N ASP A 69 -0.53 -18.68 -1.38
CA ASP A 69 -1.52 -18.07 -0.51
C ASP A 69 -1.36 -16.54 -0.42
N THR A 70 -0.12 -16.06 -0.55
CA THR A 70 0.20 -14.63 -0.39
C THR A 70 0.21 -13.84 -1.69
N ASP A 71 0.48 -14.50 -2.82
CA ASP A 71 0.73 -13.84 -4.10
C ASP A 71 -0.07 -14.47 -5.26
N ALA A 72 -1.27 -15.00 -4.98
CA ALA A 72 -2.19 -15.51 -5.99
C ALA A 72 -3.22 -14.46 -6.41
N LYS A 73 -3.45 -14.34 -7.73
CA LYS A 73 -4.60 -13.61 -8.28
C LYS A 73 -5.88 -14.41 -8.08
N SER A 74 -7.03 -13.77 -8.24
CA SER A 74 -8.35 -14.42 -8.12
C SER A 74 -8.59 -15.54 -9.14
N ASP A 75 -7.87 -15.54 -10.26
CA ASP A 75 -7.89 -16.60 -11.28
C ASP A 75 -6.91 -17.74 -10.99
N GLY A 76 -6.22 -17.71 -9.84
CA GLY A 76 -5.25 -18.72 -9.41
C GLY A 76 -3.87 -18.57 -10.03
N THR A 77 -3.62 -17.57 -10.86
CA THR A 77 -2.28 -17.30 -11.42
C THR A 77 -1.42 -16.51 -10.43
N VAL A 78 -0.10 -16.54 -10.64
CA VAL A 78 0.87 -15.79 -9.83
C VAL A 78 0.68 -14.28 -10.02
N TRP A 79 0.71 -13.53 -8.93
CA TRP A 79 0.70 -12.07 -8.97
C TRP A 79 2.09 -11.53 -9.21
N ASP A 80 2.42 -11.31 -10.47
CA ASP A 80 3.68 -10.70 -10.89
C ASP A 80 3.53 -9.18 -10.93
N MET A 81 4.44 -8.45 -10.25
CA MET A 81 4.45 -6.99 -10.21
C MET A 81 5.46 -6.36 -11.20
N TYR A 82 6.14 -7.17 -12.03
CA TYR A 82 7.17 -6.68 -12.94
C TYR A 82 6.80 -6.78 -14.42
N SER A 83 5.80 -7.61 -14.76
CA SER A 83 5.36 -7.79 -16.14
C SER A 83 3.84 -7.80 -16.27
N SER A 84 3.33 -7.14 -17.31
CA SER A 84 1.90 -7.10 -17.63
C SER A 84 1.39 -8.31 -18.40
N ILE A 85 2.29 -9.12 -18.97
CA ILE A 85 1.91 -10.26 -19.83
C ILE A 85 2.01 -11.61 -19.12
N SER A 86 2.53 -11.65 -17.91
CA SER A 86 2.73 -12.89 -17.14
C SER A 86 1.41 -13.53 -16.73
N ARG A 87 1.31 -14.86 -16.96
CA ARG A 87 0.19 -15.70 -16.54
C ARG A 87 0.71 -17.01 -15.98
N PHE A 88 1.55 -16.92 -14.97
CA PHE A 88 2.24 -18.08 -14.39
C PHE A 88 1.34 -18.95 -13.55
N THR A 89 1.51 -20.28 -13.67
CA THR A 89 0.88 -21.29 -12.84
C THR A 89 1.87 -21.74 -11.76
N PHE A 90 1.43 -21.72 -10.49
CA PHE A 90 2.27 -22.16 -9.37
C PHE A 90 2.78 -23.58 -9.56
N GLY A 91 4.09 -23.78 -9.35
CA GLY A 91 4.76 -25.07 -9.46
C GLY A 91 5.04 -25.55 -10.90
N VAL A 92 4.41 -24.94 -11.92
CA VAL A 92 4.61 -25.28 -13.34
C VAL A 92 5.62 -24.32 -13.98
N ASP A 93 5.37 -23.02 -13.85
CA ASP A 93 6.20 -21.96 -14.46
C ASP A 93 7.26 -21.45 -13.48
N GLN A 94 7.40 -22.11 -12.36
CA GLN A 94 8.41 -21.83 -11.36
C GLN A 94 9.81 -22.07 -11.90
N ASP A 95 10.74 -21.17 -11.59
CA ASP A 95 12.16 -21.34 -11.95
C ASP A 95 12.75 -22.59 -11.29
N SER A 96 13.22 -23.51 -12.13
CA SER A 96 13.91 -24.74 -11.76
C SER A 96 15.39 -24.74 -12.17
N GLY A 97 15.95 -23.57 -12.53
CA GLY A 97 17.34 -23.41 -12.96
C GLY A 97 17.52 -23.29 -14.46
N SER A 98 16.48 -23.58 -15.26
CA SER A 98 16.54 -23.45 -16.73
C SER A 98 15.32 -22.67 -17.25
N GLY A 99 15.41 -22.09 -18.47
CA GLY A 99 14.35 -21.26 -19.05
C GLY A 99 14.28 -19.85 -18.44
N GLY A 100 13.23 -19.10 -18.76
CA GLY A 100 13.03 -17.72 -18.28
C GLY A 100 13.95 -16.72 -18.98
N THR A 101 14.26 -16.97 -20.26
CA THR A 101 15.01 -16.06 -21.12
C THR A 101 14.08 -15.15 -21.94
N THR A 102 12.79 -15.42 -21.89
CA THR A 102 11.73 -14.63 -22.52
C THR A 102 10.77 -14.17 -21.42
N GLU A 103 10.25 -12.95 -21.52
CA GLU A 103 9.22 -12.42 -20.63
C GLU A 103 7.95 -13.26 -20.75
N GLY A 104 7.35 -13.63 -19.62
CA GLY A 104 6.19 -14.52 -19.55
C GLY A 104 6.51 -16.01 -19.53
N ASP A 105 7.80 -16.43 -19.54
CA ASP A 105 8.20 -17.84 -19.57
C ASP A 105 8.29 -18.48 -18.18
N LYS A 106 8.96 -17.84 -17.23
CA LYS A 106 9.15 -18.34 -15.87
C LYS A 106 9.12 -17.22 -14.84
N TYR A 107 8.69 -17.57 -13.61
CA TYR A 107 8.82 -16.68 -12.45
C TYR A 107 9.87 -17.20 -11.48
N ASN A 108 10.53 -16.26 -10.79
CA ASN A 108 11.48 -16.59 -9.74
C ASN A 108 11.22 -15.73 -8.48
N ARG A 109 12.11 -15.81 -7.49
CA ARG A 109 12.05 -15.06 -6.24
C ARG A 109 12.80 -13.75 -6.41
N GLU A 110 12.06 -12.68 -6.51
CA GLU A 110 12.58 -11.32 -6.52
C GLU A 110 12.80 -10.81 -5.10
N HIS A 111 14.00 -10.36 -4.81
CA HIS A 111 14.30 -9.56 -3.62
C HIS A 111 14.13 -8.08 -3.98
N SER A 112 12.94 -7.53 -3.78
CA SER A 112 12.65 -6.13 -4.13
C SER A 112 13.60 -5.15 -3.40
N PHE A 113 13.99 -5.49 -2.19
CA PHE A 113 15.16 -4.94 -1.51
C PHE A 113 16.35 -5.89 -1.80
N PRO A 114 17.30 -5.52 -2.69
CA PRO A 114 18.28 -6.44 -3.23
C PRO A 114 19.06 -7.22 -2.18
N GLN A 115 19.11 -8.55 -2.35
CA GLN A 115 19.83 -9.39 -1.40
C GLN A 115 21.33 -9.08 -1.30
N GLU A 116 21.92 -8.52 -2.34
CA GLU A 116 23.32 -8.11 -2.35
C GLU A 116 23.59 -7.00 -1.33
N TRP A 117 22.63 -6.12 -1.07
CA TRP A 117 22.79 -5.04 -0.13
C TRP A 117 23.01 -5.51 1.32
N PHE A 118 22.49 -6.68 1.66
CA PHE A 118 22.68 -7.34 2.97
C PHE A 118 23.47 -8.67 2.89
N ASN A 119 24.22 -8.88 1.77
CA ASN A 119 25.05 -10.07 1.53
C ASN A 119 24.27 -11.39 1.57
N GLY A 120 23.02 -11.42 1.17
CA GLY A 120 22.15 -12.59 1.12
C GLY A 120 21.94 -13.29 2.47
N LYS A 121 22.12 -12.58 3.59
CA LYS A 121 22.03 -13.17 4.93
C LYS A 121 20.57 -13.38 5.37
N SER A 122 20.37 -14.45 6.15
CA SER A 122 19.13 -14.63 6.91
C SER A 122 19.10 -13.70 8.14
N PRO A 123 17.91 -13.33 8.66
CA PRO A 123 16.58 -13.72 8.19
C PRO A 123 16.08 -12.98 6.94
N MET A 124 16.70 -11.85 6.55
CA MET A 124 16.28 -10.99 5.44
C MET A 124 16.01 -11.76 4.13
N LYS A 125 16.86 -12.75 3.81
CA LYS A 125 16.79 -13.51 2.56
C LYS A 125 15.46 -14.20 2.28
N THR A 126 14.67 -14.45 3.31
CA THR A 126 13.40 -15.19 3.21
C THR A 126 12.22 -14.44 3.77
N ASP A 127 12.37 -13.13 3.97
CA ASP A 127 11.30 -12.28 4.49
C ASP A 127 10.30 -11.93 3.37
N LEU A 128 9.06 -12.41 3.54
CA LEU A 128 7.99 -12.22 2.56
C LEU A 128 7.64 -10.74 2.32
N TYR A 129 7.93 -9.84 3.26
CA TYR A 129 7.62 -8.42 3.05
C TYR A 129 8.49 -7.69 2.04
N HIS A 130 9.48 -8.38 1.45
CA HIS A 130 10.23 -7.85 0.32
C HIS A 130 10.58 -8.90 -0.74
N VAL A 131 10.22 -10.17 -0.51
CA VAL A 131 10.50 -11.24 -1.50
C VAL A 131 9.19 -11.64 -2.17
N TYR A 132 9.14 -11.45 -3.50
CA TYR A 132 7.96 -11.62 -4.33
C TYR A 132 8.21 -12.58 -5.50
N PRO A 133 7.18 -13.28 -6.01
CA PRO A 133 7.29 -13.97 -7.28
C PRO A 133 7.18 -12.96 -8.42
N THR A 134 8.16 -12.90 -9.31
CA THR A 134 8.14 -12.02 -10.47
C THR A 134 8.69 -12.70 -11.71
N ASP A 135 8.40 -12.15 -12.88
CA ASP A 135 9.00 -12.59 -14.14
C ASP A 135 10.52 -12.66 -14.04
N LYS A 136 11.07 -13.83 -14.37
CA LYS A 136 12.50 -14.12 -14.23
C LYS A 136 13.38 -13.25 -15.14
N LEU A 137 12.93 -12.98 -16.38
CA LEU A 137 13.69 -12.11 -17.29
C LEU A 137 13.73 -10.69 -16.75
N VAL A 138 12.57 -10.15 -16.36
CA VAL A 138 12.48 -8.76 -15.87
C VAL A 138 13.26 -8.60 -14.57
N ASN A 139 13.17 -9.57 -13.65
CA ASN A 139 14.01 -9.62 -12.46
C ASN A 139 15.51 -9.63 -12.79
N ASN A 140 15.94 -10.45 -13.75
CA ASN A 140 17.34 -10.46 -14.20
C ASN A 140 17.77 -9.11 -14.81
N LYS A 141 16.87 -8.41 -15.51
CA LYS A 141 17.13 -7.07 -16.03
C LYS A 141 17.23 -6.03 -14.91
N ARG A 142 16.39 -6.17 -13.89
CA ARG A 142 16.44 -5.32 -12.70
C ARG A 142 17.78 -5.47 -11.98
N GLY A 143 18.27 -6.70 -11.81
CA GLY A 143 19.51 -6.95 -11.07
C GLY A 143 19.45 -6.41 -9.65
N SER A 144 20.50 -5.71 -9.20
CA SER A 144 20.57 -5.07 -7.88
C SER A 144 20.43 -3.54 -7.93
N TYR A 145 19.99 -3.02 -9.07
CA TYR A 145 19.78 -1.57 -9.20
C TYR A 145 18.75 -1.06 -8.21
N PRO A 146 18.94 0.14 -7.62
CA PRO A 146 17.95 0.76 -6.78
C PRO A 146 16.65 1.06 -7.55
N PHE A 147 15.54 1.18 -6.83
CA PHE A 147 14.33 1.71 -7.42
C PHE A 147 14.44 3.22 -7.67
N GLY A 148 13.76 3.71 -8.70
CA GLY A 148 13.73 5.12 -9.06
C GLY A 148 12.86 5.40 -10.28
N GLU A 149 12.79 6.64 -10.69
CA GLU A 149 12.10 7.08 -11.90
C GLU A 149 13.07 7.13 -13.08
N THR A 150 12.66 6.63 -14.26
CA THR A 150 13.51 6.62 -15.48
C THR A 150 12.68 6.69 -16.75
N ASN A 151 13.31 7.12 -17.85
CA ASN A 151 12.72 7.05 -19.19
C ASN A 151 12.81 5.63 -19.79
N GLY A 152 13.55 4.71 -19.15
CA GLY A 152 13.68 3.32 -19.60
C GLY A 152 14.51 3.15 -20.87
N GLU A 153 15.56 3.90 -21.01
CA GLU A 153 16.43 3.87 -22.21
C GLU A 153 17.26 2.59 -22.32
N SER A 154 17.48 1.88 -21.21
CA SER A 154 18.25 0.63 -21.17
C SER A 154 17.39 -0.60 -21.37
N TYR A 155 16.16 -0.63 -20.80
CA TYR A 155 15.23 -1.74 -20.93
C TYR A 155 13.80 -1.28 -20.60
N LYS A 156 12.83 -1.92 -21.26
CA LYS A 156 11.41 -1.83 -20.94
C LYS A 156 10.78 -3.21 -21.06
N SER A 157 10.00 -3.61 -20.07
CA SER A 157 9.19 -4.81 -20.17
C SER A 157 7.97 -4.57 -21.08
N ALA A 158 7.23 -5.62 -21.41
CA ALA A 158 6.06 -5.54 -22.27
C ALA A 158 5.10 -4.43 -21.83
N GLY A 159 4.65 -3.63 -22.78
CA GLY A 159 3.77 -2.48 -22.50
C GLY A 159 4.44 -1.33 -21.75
N ASN A 160 5.77 -1.31 -21.63
CA ASN A 160 6.53 -0.37 -20.79
C ASN A 160 6.15 -0.47 -19.30
N PHE A 161 5.73 -1.63 -18.85
CA PHE A 161 5.22 -1.87 -17.51
C PHE A 161 6.29 -1.63 -16.43
N SER A 162 7.50 -2.19 -16.63
CA SER A 162 8.68 -1.89 -15.84
C SER A 162 9.79 -1.35 -16.73
N LYS A 163 10.68 -0.52 -16.18
CA LYS A 163 11.70 0.18 -16.95
C LYS A 163 13.05 0.13 -16.23
N LEU A 164 14.14 0.14 -16.99
CA LEU A 164 15.50 0.28 -16.49
C LEU A 164 16.20 1.39 -17.27
N GLY A 165 16.86 2.29 -16.60
CA GLY A 165 17.61 3.36 -17.24
C GLY A 165 18.19 4.34 -16.23
N ARG A 166 18.68 5.46 -16.72
CA ARG A 166 19.23 6.52 -15.88
C ARG A 166 18.13 7.16 -15.03
N CYS A 167 18.43 7.43 -13.77
CA CYS A 167 17.51 8.08 -12.86
C CYS A 167 17.17 9.49 -13.31
N THR A 168 15.89 9.81 -13.37
CA THR A 168 15.35 11.16 -13.63
C THR A 168 14.89 11.87 -12.36
N TYR A 169 14.81 11.13 -11.22
CA TYR A 169 14.42 11.71 -9.94
C TYR A 169 15.56 12.55 -9.35
N PRO A 170 15.27 13.74 -8.79
CA PRO A 170 16.29 14.64 -8.25
C PRO A 170 17.15 14.00 -7.15
N GLY A 171 18.46 14.26 -7.18
CA GLY A 171 19.40 13.83 -6.13
C GLY A 171 20.16 12.53 -6.40
N TYR A 172 19.83 11.81 -7.48
CA TYR A 172 20.59 10.66 -7.96
C TYR A 172 20.67 10.62 -9.49
N SER A 173 21.75 10.12 -10.04
CA SER A 173 21.97 10.10 -11.49
C SER A 173 22.47 8.75 -12.03
N GLY A 174 22.53 7.71 -11.19
CA GLY A 174 22.89 6.36 -11.60
C GLY A 174 21.75 5.62 -12.29
N THR A 175 21.95 4.35 -12.60
CA THR A 175 20.92 3.47 -13.15
C THR A 175 19.93 3.06 -12.07
N VAL A 176 18.64 3.09 -12.41
CA VAL A 176 17.52 2.68 -11.54
C VAL A 176 16.53 1.80 -12.29
N PHE A 177 15.82 0.99 -11.55
CA PHE A 177 14.66 0.26 -12.03
C PHE A 177 13.38 0.96 -11.57
N GLU A 178 12.49 1.22 -12.50
CA GLU A 178 11.16 1.79 -12.25
C GLU A 178 10.10 0.71 -12.40
N PRO A 179 9.43 0.30 -11.32
CA PRO A 179 8.26 -0.56 -11.39
C PRO A 179 7.05 0.20 -11.94
N ASN A 180 5.98 -0.51 -12.27
CA ASN A 180 4.71 0.11 -12.65
C ASN A 180 4.16 0.99 -11.52
N ASP A 181 3.49 2.09 -11.88
CA ASP A 181 2.93 3.05 -10.92
C ASP A 181 1.98 2.40 -9.91
N GLU A 182 1.26 1.34 -10.32
CA GLU A 182 0.35 0.55 -9.49
C GLU A 182 1.03 -0.14 -8.29
N TYR A 183 2.36 -0.30 -8.31
CA TYR A 183 3.12 -1.03 -7.28
C TYR A 183 4.22 -0.20 -6.62
N LYS A 184 4.32 1.08 -6.95
CA LYS A 184 5.34 1.96 -6.37
C LYS A 184 5.19 2.10 -4.86
N GLY A 185 3.95 2.24 -4.39
CA GLY A 185 3.62 2.27 -2.96
C GLY A 185 3.91 0.95 -2.26
N ASP A 186 3.56 -0.19 -2.88
CA ASP A 186 3.87 -1.54 -2.36
C ASP A 186 5.38 -1.67 -2.07
N PHE A 187 6.21 -1.26 -3.04
CA PHE A 187 7.67 -1.33 -2.87
C PHE A 187 8.21 -0.30 -1.89
N ALA A 188 7.63 0.90 -1.82
CA ALA A 188 8.01 1.88 -0.81
C ALA A 188 7.75 1.34 0.61
N ARG A 189 6.58 0.75 0.85
CA ARG A 189 6.22 0.12 2.14
C ARG A 189 7.08 -1.11 2.47
N SER A 190 7.54 -1.84 1.45
CA SER A 190 8.53 -2.91 1.62
C SER A 190 9.88 -2.36 2.09
N TYR A 191 10.32 -1.24 1.52
CA TYR A 191 11.59 -0.60 1.89
C TYR A 191 11.54 0.01 3.30
N PHE A 192 10.45 0.68 3.66
CA PHE A 192 10.23 1.17 5.02
C PHE A 192 10.25 0.03 6.03
N TYR A 193 9.61 -1.08 5.71
CA TYR A 193 9.62 -2.28 6.55
C TYR A 193 11.04 -2.81 6.72
N MET A 194 11.80 -2.99 5.64
CA MET A 194 13.14 -3.57 5.70
C MET A 194 14.09 -2.78 6.59
N VAL A 195 14.13 -1.45 6.45
CA VAL A 195 15.00 -0.62 7.30
C VAL A 195 14.49 -0.51 8.74
N THR A 196 13.23 -0.84 8.98
CA THR A 196 12.62 -0.82 10.33
C THR A 196 12.76 -2.18 11.00
N CYS A 197 12.35 -3.27 10.37
CA CYS A 197 12.43 -4.63 10.92
C CYS A 197 13.89 -5.06 11.20
N TYR A 198 14.84 -4.48 10.47
CA TYR A 198 16.27 -4.79 10.59
C TYR A 198 17.08 -3.56 11.01
N GLU A 199 16.53 -2.75 11.92
CA GLU A 199 17.18 -1.53 12.42
C GLU A 199 18.57 -1.77 12.99
N ASP A 200 18.77 -2.91 13.63
CA ASP A 200 20.05 -3.33 14.22
C ASP A 200 21.11 -3.75 13.18
N LYS A 201 20.73 -3.91 11.92
CA LYS A 201 21.60 -4.41 10.84
C LYS A 201 21.80 -3.41 9.70
N VAL A 202 20.82 -2.54 9.46
CA VAL A 202 20.78 -1.67 8.26
C VAL A 202 21.98 -0.74 8.12
N SER A 203 22.61 -0.32 9.22
CA SER A 203 23.80 0.54 9.19
C SER A 203 25.02 -0.13 8.56
N GLY A 204 25.02 -1.46 8.48
CA GLY A 204 26.08 -2.25 7.83
C GLY A 204 25.75 -2.68 6.39
N TRP A 205 24.63 -2.24 5.84
CA TRP A 205 24.24 -2.54 4.45
C TRP A 205 24.75 -1.51 3.47
N ASN A 206 24.99 -1.92 2.23
CA ASN A 206 25.57 -1.06 1.20
C ASN A 206 24.62 -0.90 0.01
N SER A 207 24.16 0.32 -0.22
CA SER A 207 23.31 0.69 -1.35
C SER A 207 23.32 2.20 -1.55
N GLU A 208 23.08 2.64 -2.78
CA GLU A 208 22.92 4.06 -3.13
C GLU A 208 21.69 4.69 -2.49
N MET A 209 20.73 3.89 -2.02
CA MET A 209 19.55 4.37 -1.30
C MET A 209 19.77 4.50 0.21
N LEU A 210 20.85 3.93 0.75
CA LEU A 210 21.12 3.90 2.18
C LEU A 210 22.26 4.84 2.58
N ASN A 211 22.19 5.39 3.79
CA ASN A 211 23.19 6.32 4.32
C ASN A 211 24.08 5.70 5.41
N ASN A 212 24.07 4.37 5.55
CA ASN A 212 24.85 3.60 6.52
C ASN A 212 24.58 3.97 8.00
N THR A 213 23.36 4.41 8.31
CA THR A 213 22.88 4.65 9.69
C THR A 213 21.61 3.85 9.95
N SER A 214 21.30 3.63 11.25
CA SER A 214 20.02 3.02 11.62
C SER A 214 18.84 4.00 11.50
N TYR A 215 19.12 5.32 11.50
CA TYR A 215 18.15 6.40 11.31
C TYR A 215 18.86 7.64 10.74
N PRO A 216 18.33 8.25 9.69
CA PRO A 216 17.10 7.92 8.97
C PRO A 216 17.17 6.66 8.09
N ALA A 217 18.31 5.99 7.99
CA ALA A 217 18.64 4.82 7.19
C ALA A 217 18.75 5.11 5.67
N PHE A 218 17.87 5.93 5.14
CA PHE A 218 17.86 6.32 3.72
C PHE A 218 18.70 7.56 3.45
N THR A 219 19.24 7.66 2.24
CA THR A 219 19.71 8.93 1.66
C THR A 219 18.52 9.86 1.41
N THR A 220 18.78 11.16 1.31
CA THR A 220 17.69 12.16 1.13
C THR A 220 16.86 11.90 -0.13
N TRP A 221 17.51 11.58 -1.26
CA TRP A 221 16.78 11.35 -2.50
C TRP A 221 15.89 10.09 -2.42
N ALA A 222 16.40 9.01 -1.84
CA ALA A 222 15.65 7.76 -1.69
C ALA A 222 14.47 7.92 -0.74
N MET A 223 14.67 8.61 0.38
CA MET A 223 13.61 8.92 1.34
C MET A 223 12.48 9.73 0.67
N ASN A 224 12.84 10.79 -0.07
CA ASN A 224 11.85 11.62 -0.75
C ASN A 224 11.07 10.84 -1.82
N LEU A 225 11.76 10.02 -2.62
CA LEU A 225 11.16 9.16 -3.62
C LEU A 225 10.15 8.18 -2.98
N LEU A 226 10.58 7.47 -1.95
CA LEU A 226 9.73 6.45 -1.29
C LEU A 226 8.52 7.07 -0.59
N LEU A 227 8.67 8.23 0.05
CA LEU A 227 7.54 8.96 0.63
C LEU A 227 6.56 9.42 -0.45
N GLU A 228 7.06 9.92 -1.58
CA GLU A 228 6.23 10.32 -2.72
C GLU A 228 5.45 9.12 -3.29
N TRP A 229 6.11 7.98 -3.47
CA TRP A 229 5.47 6.76 -3.94
C TRP A 229 4.39 6.25 -2.97
N ASN A 230 4.68 6.24 -1.67
CA ASN A 230 3.71 5.85 -0.65
C ASN A 230 2.44 6.74 -0.62
N ARG A 231 2.58 8.06 -0.93
CA ARG A 231 1.45 8.99 -1.03
C ARG A 231 0.64 8.79 -2.30
N LYS A 232 1.31 8.51 -3.44
CA LYS A 232 0.67 8.41 -4.76
C LYS A 232 -0.03 7.07 -4.99
N ASP A 233 0.46 6.02 -4.36
CA ASP A 233 -0.05 4.67 -4.47
C ASP A 233 -0.48 4.15 -3.08
N PRO A 234 -1.75 4.40 -2.69
CA PRO A 234 -2.28 3.99 -1.41
C PRO A 234 -2.33 2.46 -1.25
N VAL A 235 -2.38 2.01 0.02
CA VAL A 235 -2.47 0.58 0.34
C VAL A 235 -3.64 -0.09 -0.38
N SER A 236 -3.33 -1.11 -1.14
CA SER A 236 -4.28 -1.90 -1.91
C SER A 236 -4.87 -3.05 -1.09
N LYS A 237 -5.99 -3.60 -1.57
CA LYS A 237 -6.55 -4.85 -1.00
C LYS A 237 -5.55 -6.01 -1.07
N LYS A 238 -4.76 -6.10 -2.16
CA LYS A 238 -3.70 -7.10 -2.31
C LYS A 238 -2.69 -7.03 -1.16
N GLU A 239 -2.22 -5.84 -0.81
CA GLU A 239 -1.27 -5.67 0.29
C GLU A 239 -1.88 -6.03 1.63
N THR A 240 -3.13 -5.60 1.88
CA THR A 240 -3.85 -5.93 3.12
C THR A 240 -4.05 -7.44 3.27
N ASP A 241 -4.52 -8.11 2.23
CA ASP A 241 -4.72 -9.57 2.24
C ASP A 241 -3.39 -10.30 2.46
N ARG A 242 -2.32 -9.85 1.77
CA ARG A 242 -0.98 -10.40 1.91
C ARG A 242 -0.43 -10.20 3.32
N ASN A 243 -0.55 -9.01 3.89
CA ASN A 243 -0.11 -8.72 5.26
C ASN A 243 -0.82 -9.63 6.29
N ASN A 244 -2.12 -9.86 6.09
CA ASN A 244 -2.92 -10.75 6.93
C ASN A 244 -2.45 -12.20 6.81
N MET A 245 -2.24 -12.70 5.60
CA MET A 245 -1.80 -14.07 5.33
C MET A 245 -0.38 -14.32 5.85
N VAL A 246 0.54 -13.38 5.65
CA VAL A 246 1.90 -13.47 6.18
C VAL A 246 1.89 -13.52 7.71
N TYR A 247 1.01 -12.74 8.34
CA TYR A 247 0.87 -12.76 9.79
C TYR A 247 0.26 -14.06 10.32
N SER A 248 -0.87 -14.50 9.77
CA SER A 248 -1.60 -15.66 10.31
C SER A 248 -0.89 -16.99 10.08
N GLU A 249 -0.29 -17.19 8.89
CA GLU A 249 0.16 -18.51 8.46
C GLU A 249 1.68 -18.65 8.38
N TYR A 250 2.45 -17.56 8.26
CA TYR A 250 3.85 -17.68 7.86
C TYR A 250 4.84 -17.05 8.85
N GLN A 251 4.89 -15.73 8.94
CA GLN A 251 5.94 -15.03 9.71
C GLN A 251 5.51 -14.58 11.09
N HIS A 252 4.22 -14.45 11.34
CA HIS A 252 3.61 -14.01 12.60
C HIS A 252 4.01 -12.58 13.02
N ASN A 253 4.52 -11.80 12.07
CA ASN A 253 4.68 -10.35 12.19
C ASN A 253 3.91 -9.64 11.07
N ARG A 254 3.77 -8.33 11.16
CA ARG A 254 3.05 -7.50 10.20
C ARG A 254 3.96 -6.43 9.63
N ASN A 255 3.71 -5.99 8.41
CA ASN A 255 4.30 -4.77 7.90
C ASN A 255 3.49 -3.57 8.44
N PRO A 256 4.04 -2.78 9.36
CA PRO A 256 3.31 -1.65 9.99
C PRO A 256 2.95 -0.56 8.97
N PHE A 257 3.70 -0.44 7.87
CA PHE A 257 3.44 0.57 6.84
C PHE A 257 2.32 0.18 5.89
N ILE A 258 1.84 -1.08 5.94
CA ILE A 258 0.58 -1.50 5.30
C ILE A 258 -0.59 -1.24 6.25
N ASP A 259 -0.44 -1.53 7.55
CA ASP A 259 -1.51 -1.29 8.54
C ASP A 259 -1.73 0.22 8.78
N TYR A 260 -0.66 1.00 8.79
CA TYR A 260 -0.63 2.44 9.06
C TYR A 260 0.35 3.15 8.11
N PRO A 261 -0.02 3.40 6.84
CA PRO A 261 0.90 3.99 5.85
C PRO A 261 1.44 5.36 6.25
N GLN A 262 0.72 6.11 7.09
CA GLN A 262 1.17 7.39 7.65
C GLN A 262 2.35 7.27 8.61
N LEU A 263 2.67 6.08 9.14
CA LEU A 263 3.87 5.89 9.96
C LEU A 263 5.13 6.37 9.25
N ALA A 264 5.19 6.24 7.91
CA ALA A 264 6.29 6.77 7.13
C ALA A 264 6.42 8.29 7.29
N GLU A 265 5.29 9.02 7.36
CA GLU A 265 5.26 10.46 7.57
C GLU A 265 5.71 10.86 8.99
N HIS A 266 5.30 10.10 10.00
CA HIS A 266 5.71 10.34 11.39
C HIS A 266 7.18 10.01 11.66
N ILE A 267 7.80 9.13 10.82
CA ILE A 267 9.20 8.76 10.97
C ILE A 267 10.10 9.66 10.12
N TRP A 268 9.75 9.89 8.84
CA TRP A 268 10.63 10.54 7.86
C TRP A 268 10.03 11.74 7.14
N GLY A 269 8.70 11.90 7.17
CA GLY A 269 7.99 12.85 6.32
C GLY A 269 7.46 14.07 7.06
N ASN A 270 6.29 14.52 6.61
CA ASN A 270 5.70 15.79 7.04
C ASN A 270 5.11 15.77 8.46
N LEU A 271 4.91 14.58 9.05
CA LEU A 271 4.38 14.41 10.41
C LEU A 271 5.46 14.03 11.42
N LYS A 272 6.75 14.12 11.06
CA LYS A 272 7.87 13.72 11.94
C LYS A 272 7.89 14.42 13.31
N ASP A 273 7.38 15.65 13.37
CA ASP A 273 7.31 16.41 14.62
C ASP A 273 6.07 16.07 15.47
N MET A 274 5.14 15.26 14.91
CA MET A 274 3.89 14.85 15.54
C MET A 274 3.98 13.40 16.04
N PRO A 275 3.63 13.13 17.30
CA PRO A 275 3.55 11.76 17.80
C PRO A 275 2.49 10.95 17.04
N PHE A 276 2.78 9.66 16.82
CA PHE A 276 1.80 8.71 16.29
C PHE A 276 0.73 8.43 17.35
N ASP A 277 -0.54 8.61 17.02
CA ASP A 277 -1.67 8.48 17.94
C ASP A 277 -2.39 7.13 17.90
N GLY A 278 -1.95 6.23 17.00
CA GLY A 278 -2.56 4.91 16.83
C GLY A 278 -3.81 4.92 15.96
N THR A 279 -4.21 6.06 15.43
CA THR A 279 -5.31 6.11 14.47
C THR A 279 -4.82 5.68 13.09
N THR A 280 -5.61 4.92 12.35
CA THR A 280 -5.41 4.76 10.92
C THR A 280 -5.77 6.08 10.26
N SER A 281 -4.85 6.73 9.55
CA SER A 281 -5.20 7.82 8.65
C SER A 281 -5.80 7.32 7.33
N VAL A 282 -6.10 6.03 7.22
CA VAL A 282 -7.22 5.51 6.47
C VAL A 282 -8.40 5.48 7.44
N GLU A 283 -8.80 6.64 7.96
CA GLU A 283 -10.20 6.87 7.89
C GLU A 283 -10.54 6.75 6.40
N GLU A 284 -11.07 5.59 6.00
CA GLU A 284 -12.21 5.63 5.10
C GLU A 284 -12.92 6.91 5.50
N TRP A 285 -13.00 7.90 4.59
CA TRP A 285 -13.68 9.15 4.84
C TRP A 285 -15.15 8.80 5.10
N ALA A 286 -15.46 8.05 6.16
CA ALA A 286 -16.59 8.30 6.97
C ALA A 286 -16.33 9.74 7.37
N LEU A 287 -16.86 10.63 6.53
CA LEU A 287 -17.08 12.02 6.84
C LEU A 287 -17.49 12.02 8.28
N ASP A 288 -16.56 12.33 9.23
CA ASP A 288 -16.88 12.40 10.64
C ASP A 288 -17.95 13.47 10.77
N ASN A 289 -19.17 13.08 10.51
CA ASN A 289 -20.38 13.87 10.48
C ASN A 289 -20.40 15.08 9.53
N ILE A 290 -19.28 15.48 8.88
CA ILE A 290 -19.31 16.59 7.92
C ILE A 290 -20.01 16.11 6.65
N SER A 291 -21.20 16.59 6.43
CA SER A 291 -21.98 16.32 5.23
C SER A 291 -22.01 17.55 4.35
N VAL A 292 -21.71 17.37 3.05
CA VAL A 292 -21.83 18.42 2.03
C VAL A 292 -22.84 17.97 1.00
N PHE A 293 -23.95 18.66 0.88
CA PHE A 293 -25.01 18.33 -0.05
C PHE A 293 -25.73 19.58 -0.53
N VAL A 294 -26.50 19.45 -1.60
CA VAL A 294 -27.32 20.53 -2.15
C VAL A 294 -28.78 20.29 -1.78
N THR A 295 -29.38 21.27 -1.13
CA THR A 295 -30.81 21.25 -0.76
C THR A 295 -31.71 21.74 -1.90
N SER A 296 -33.01 21.57 -1.73
CA SER A 296 -34.03 22.17 -2.61
C SER A 296 -33.86 23.70 -2.59
N GLY A 297 -33.71 24.30 -3.76
CA GLY A 297 -33.41 25.73 -3.91
C GLY A 297 -31.93 26.01 -4.23
N ASN A 298 -31.19 24.97 -4.59
CA ASN A 298 -29.77 25.09 -5.04
C ASN A 298 -28.82 25.65 -3.95
N ILE A 299 -29.12 25.41 -2.69
CA ILE A 299 -28.31 25.86 -1.57
C ILE A 299 -27.31 24.77 -1.22
N LEU A 300 -26.02 25.03 -1.34
CA LEU A 300 -24.97 24.16 -0.85
C LEU A 300 -24.96 24.22 0.69
N THR A 301 -25.13 23.06 1.30
CA THR A 301 -25.19 22.93 2.76
C THR A 301 -24.01 22.10 3.24
N VAL A 302 -23.29 22.62 4.22
CA VAL A 302 -22.26 21.91 4.97
C VAL A 302 -22.74 21.74 6.40
N VAL A 303 -22.80 20.49 6.87
CA VAL A 303 -23.30 20.14 8.21
C VAL A 303 -22.19 19.49 9.03
N ASP A 304 -22.17 19.75 10.32
CA ASP A 304 -21.24 19.21 11.31
C ASP A 304 -19.75 19.54 11.05
N ALA A 305 -19.46 20.60 10.29
CA ALA A 305 -18.09 21.08 10.15
C ALA A 305 -17.61 21.74 11.46
N PRO A 306 -16.37 21.46 11.91
CA PRO A 306 -15.78 22.12 13.08
C PRO A 306 -15.76 23.65 12.95
N VAL A 307 -15.81 24.34 14.08
CA VAL A 307 -15.68 25.81 14.12
C VAL A 307 -14.36 26.22 13.47
N ASN A 308 -14.38 27.29 12.67
CA ASN A 308 -13.27 27.80 11.86
C ASN A 308 -12.88 26.95 10.65
N SER A 309 -13.73 26.00 10.21
CA SER A 309 -13.51 25.35 8.92
C SER A 309 -13.69 26.34 7.76
N ILE A 310 -12.96 26.11 6.66
CA ILE A 310 -13.02 26.92 5.44
C ILE A 310 -13.65 26.08 4.32
N LEU A 311 -14.65 26.62 3.63
CA LEU A 311 -15.16 26.06 2.38
C LEU A 311 -14.43 26.71 1.20
N LYS A 312 -13.91 25.89 0.29
CA LYS A 312 -13.43 26.32 -1.03
C LYS A 312 -14.21 25.57 -2.10
N LEU A 313 -14.75 26.30 -3.08
CA LEU A 313 -15.37 25.71 -4.27
C LEU A 313 -14.49 25.93 -5.47
N TYR A 314 -14.20 24.85 -6.19
CA TYR A 314 -13.46 24.89 -7.45
C TYR A 314 -14.38 24.46 -8.58
N ASN A 315 -14.30 25.15 -9.72
CA ASN A 315 -14.95 24.68 -10.93
C ASN A 315 -14.24 23.44 -11.51
N MET A 316 -14.80 22.85 -12.56
CA MET A 316 -14.24 21.67 -13.20
C MET A 316 -12.88 21.92 -13.91
N SER A 317 -12.47 23.17 -14.06
CA SER A 317 -11.16 23.57 -14.60
C SER A 317 -10.12 23.76 -13.49
N GLY A 318 -10.50 23.58 -12.21
CA GLY A 318 -9.62 23.76 -11.05
C GLY A 318 -9.47 25.20 -10.59
N GLU A 319 -10.27 26.12 -11.11
CA GLU A 319 -10.27 27.53 -10.70
C GLU A 319 -11.07 27.68 -9.40
N LEU A 320 -10.52 28.40 -8.43
CA LEU A 320 -11.17 28.73 -7.16
C LEU A 320 -12.26 29.76 -7.38
N ILE A 321 -13.52 29.40 -7.11
CA ILE A 321 -14.69 30.25 -7.29
C ILE A 321 -15.12 30.91 -5.98
N VAL A 322 -15.06 30.15 -4.89
CA VAL A 322 -15.51 30.59 -3.56
C VAL A 322 -14.51 30.15 -2.50
N GLU A 323 -14.22 31.08 -1.58
CA GLU A 323 -13.48 30.79 -0.34
C GLU A 323 -14.13 31.55 0.80
N HIS A 324 -14.69 30.81 1.76
CA HIS A 324 -15.29 31.39 2.95
C HIS A 324 -14.96 30.56 4.19
N GLN A 325 -14.79 31.25 5.32
CA GLN A 325 -14.92 30.58 6.61
C GLN A 325 -16.36 30.11 6.76
N ILE A 326 -16.57 28.87 7.18
CA ILE A 326 -17.90 28.32 7.40
C ILE A 326 -18.48 29.00 8.66
N LEU A 327 -19.18 30.11 8.44
CA LEU A 327 -19.96 30.83 9.48
C LEU A 327 -21.42 30.42 9.45
N SER A 328 -21.90 29.95 8.29
CA SER A 328 -23.19 29.36 8.05
C SER A 328 -22.98 28.13 7.17
N ASP A 329 -23.85 27.18 7.30
CA ASP A 329 -23.81 25.92 6.55
C ASP A 329 -24.50 26.00 5.16
N ARG A 330 -24.84 27.20 4.68
CA ARG A 330 -25.62 27.41 3.45
C ARG A 330 -24.96 28.40 2.48
N TYR A 331 -24.85 27.96 1.23
CA TYR A 331 -24.26 28.73 0.13
C TYR A 331 -25.13 28.64 -1.13
N GLU A 332 -25.34 29.76 -1.82
CA GLU A 332 -26.07 29.83 -3.09
C GLU A 332 -25.06 29.96 -4.24
N THR A 333 -25.09 29.03 -5.19
CA THR A 333 -24.31 29.06 -6.41
C THR A 333 -24.89 28.07 -7.43
N GLU A 334 -24.56 28.21 -8.72
CA GLU A 334 -25.03 27.33 -9.79
C GLU A 334 -23.83 26.67 -10.50
N GLY A 335 -23.94 25.41 -10.88
CA GLY A 335 -22.90 24.71 -11.63
C GLY A 335 -22.48 23.37 -11.05
N VAL A 336 -21.37 22.83 -11.58
CA VAL A 336 -20.70 21.64 -11.09
C VAL A 336 -19.40 22.05 -10.43
N TYR A 337 -19.23 21.69 -9.17
CA TYR A 337 -18.09 22.13 -8.37
C TYR A 337 -17.46 20.97 -7.61
N ILE A 338 -16.19 21.17 -7.23
CA ILE A 338 -15.53 20.39 -6.20
C ILE A 338 -15.48 21.25 -4.95
N ALA A 339 -16.18 20.83 -3.92
CA ALA A 339 -16.20 21.50 -2.62
C ALA A 339 -15.09 20.93 -1.73
N HIS A 340 -14.16 21.77 -1.28
CA HIS A 340 -13.18 21.45 -0.26
C HIS A 340 -13.63 22.05 1.07
N VAL A 341 -13.87 21.23 2.07
CA VAL A 341 -14.03 21.68 3.46
C VAL A 341 -12.69 21.47 4.17
N ILE A 342 -12.06 22.56 4.54
CA ILE A 342 -10.74 22.59 5.17
C ILE A 342 -10.94 22.87 6.65
N THR A 343 -10.57 21.90 7.49
CA THR A 343 -10.56 22.05 8.95
C THR A 343 -9.14 22.37 9.44
N SER A 344 -8.95 22.58 10.72
CA SER A 344 -7.62 22.78 11.31
C SER A 344 -6.66 21.60 11.12
N SER A 345 -7.19 20.42 10.81
CA SER A 345 -6.41 19.18 10.69
C SER A 345 -6.59 18.47 9.33
N ARG A 346 -7.58 18.84 8.50
CA ARG A 346 -7.96 18.03 7.32
C ARG A 346 -8.55 18.87 6.17
N VAL A 347 -8.53 18.29 4.97
CA VAL A 347 -9.28 18.77 3.80
C VAL A 347 -10.20 17.65 3.32
N CYS A 348 -11.50 17.92 3.30
CA CYS A 348 -12.50 17.04 2.73
C CYS A 348 -12.90 17.55 1.35
N ALA A 349 -12.86 16.71 0.31
CA ALA A 349 -13.24 17.07 -1.06
C ALA A 349 -14.47 16.29 -1.51
N VAL A 350 -15.52 16.99 -1.92
CA VAL A 350 -16.77 16.41 -2.40
C VAL A 350 -17.17 17.04 -3.73
N LYS A 351 -17.58 16.22 -4.71
CA LYS A 351 -18.15 16.73 -5.96
C LYS A 351 -19.64 17.06 -5.73
N VAL A 352 -20.00 18.30 -6.00
CA VAL A 352 -21.39 18.80 -5.82
C VAL A 352 -21.97 19.31 -7.13
N PHE A 353 -23.25 19.09 -7.31
CA PHE A 353 -24.03 19.57 -8.46
C PHE A 353 -25.07 20.56 -7.93
N ILE A 354 -24.94 21.81 -8.30
CA ILE A 354 -25.87 22.89 -7.96
C ILE A 354 -26.55 23.30 -9.26
N ARG A 355 -27.89 23.20 -9.31
CA ARG A 355 -28.69 23.46 -10.53
C ARG A 355 -29.47 24.73 -10.40
#